data_52e2f3aa9db8dcf1512d6570702c1058
#
_entry.id   52e2f3aa9db8dcf1512d6570702c1058
#
_cell.length_a   1.000
_cell.length_b   1.000
_cell.length_c   1.000
_cell.angle_alpha   90.00
_cell.angle_beta   90.00
_cell.angle_gamma   90.00
#
_symmetry.space_group_name_H-M   'P 1'
#
loop_
_entity.id
_entity.type
_entity.pdbx_description
1 polymer ?
#
loop_
_entity_poly.entity_id
_entity_poly.type
_entity_poly.pdbx_seq_one_letter_code
_entity_poly.pdbx_strand_id
1 'polypeptide(L)'
;MPILITGQRIPVLDASIQNRIASEFQAKLLDFRRANLGKACGTRFDAASFSHLLRPLVQSLAAATPDDVDLQAEVGELLREEEKDARSAKWLDFDTVMIEAILVACKEKKGPFAYVGDLAKIAQEIWKRRGKDADIDPGEFGKKLKALGFTTEPRDAKGIKLELTQSVCSRAHQLARDFGVPEAENGER
;
A
#
# COMPACT_ATOMS: atom_id res chain seq x y z
N MET A 1 9.43 -9.29 11.77
CA MET A 1 10.14 -10.08 12.81
C MET A 1 9.66 -11.52 12.75
N PRO A 2 10.52 -12.53 12.72
CA PRO A 2 10.05 -13.89 12.81
C PRO A 2 9.52 -14.12 14.23
N ILE A 3 8.30 -14.59 14.33
CA ILE A 3 7.71 -15.05 15.59
C ILE A 3 8.52 -16.25 16.03
N LEU A 4 9.40 -16.06 17.00
CA LEU A 4 10.10 -17.14 17.70
C LEU A 4 9.09 -17.88 18.57
N ILE A 5 8.47 -18.92 17.99
CA ILE A 5 7.73 -19.89 18.77
C ILE A 5 8.77 -20.70 19.55
N THR A 6 9.01 -20.29 20.79
CA THR A 6 9.96 -20.92 21.70
C THR A 6 9.58 -22.39 21.91
N GLY A 7 10.40 -23.30 21.43
CA GLY A 7 10.57 -24.65 21.98
C GLY A 7 9.58 -25.73 21.59
N GLN A 8 8.51 -25.45 20.85
CA GLN A 8 7.66 -26.52 20.31
C GLN A 8 8.18 -26.96 18.95
N ARG A 9 8.67 -28.19 18.85
CA ARG A 9 8.92 -28.83 17.56
C ARG A 9 7.62 -28.84 16.77
N ILE A 10 7.59 -28.12 15.66
CA ILE A 10 6.47 -28.20 14.71
C ILE A 10 6.38 -29.67 14.29
N PRO A 11 5.28 -30.38 14.58
CA PRO A 11 5.17 -31.77 14.21
C PRO A 11 5.28 -31.89 12.69
N VAL A 12 6.11 -32.82 12.23
CA VAL A 12 6.16 -33.14 10.80
C VAL A 12 4.83 -33.82 10.45
N LEU A 13 3.97 -33.10 9.77
CA LEU A 13 2.67 -33.59 9.34
C LEU A 13 2.89 -34.48 8.11
N ASP A 14 2.68 -35.78 8.25
CA ASP A 14 2.63 -36.67 7.09
C ASP A 14 1.39 -36.40 6.23
N ALA A 15 1.38 -36.92 5.00
CA ALA A 15 0.30 -36.67 4.05
C ALA A 15 -1.08 -37.18 4.58
N SER A 16 -1.11 -38.23 5.40
CA SER A 16 -2.34 -38.79 5.95
C SER A 16 -2.94 -37.87 7.02
N ILE A 17 -2.09 -37.31 7.87
CA ILE A 17 -2.48 -36.34 8.90
C ILE A 17 -2.95 -35.03 8.24
N GLN A 18 -2.22 -34.56 7.22
CA GLN A 18 -2.59 -33.37 6.46
C GLN A 18 -3.97 -33.54 5.79
N ASN A 19 -4.21 -34.66 5.13
CA ASN A 19 -5.50 -34.95 4.48
C ASN A 19 -6.65 -35.06 5.49
N ARG A 20 -6.41 -35.67 6.65
CA ARG A 20 -7.42 -35.73 7.73
C ARG A 20 -7.78 -34.33 8.24
N ILE A 21 -6.77 -33.54 8.59
CA ILE A 21 -6.95 -32.16 9.06
C ILE A 21 -7.67 -31.32 7.99
N ALA A 22 -7.24 -31.42 6.75
CA ALA A 22 -7.88 -30.71 5.64
C ALA A 22 -9.36 -31.09 5.48
N SER A 23 -9.68 -32.39 5.53
CA SER A 23 -11.07 -32.86 5.39
C SER A 23 -11.96 -32.41 6.56
N GLU A 24 -11.46 -32.50 7.81
CA GLU A 24 -12.19 -32.06 8.99
C GLU A 24 -12.39 -30.53 8.98
N PHE A 25 -11.37 -29.78 8.59
CA PHE A 25 -11.42 -28.33 8.51
C PHE A 25 -12.37 -27.87 7.39
N GLN A 26 -12.33 -28.52 6.23
CA GLN A 26 -13.22 -28.21 5.11
C GLN A 26 -14.68 -28.45 5.47
N ALA A 27 -15.00 -29.56 6.13
CA ALA A 27 -16.36 -29.82 6.59
C ALA A 27 -16.87 -28.71 7.54
N LYS A 28 -16.08 -28.38 8.57
CA LYS A 28 -16.42 -27.32 9.52
C LYS A 28 -16.56 -25.96 8.84
N LEU A 29 -15.68 -25.65 7.86
CA LEU A 29 -15.75 -24.40 7.10
C LEU A 29 -16.98 -24.32 6.22
N LEU A 30 -17.40 -25.44 5.61
CA LEU A 30 -18.64 -25.50 4.82
C LEU A 30 -19.86 -25.31 5.70
N ASP A 31 -19.93 -25.95 6.85
CA ASP A 31 -21.02 -25.78 7.80
C ASP A 31 -21.10 -24.35 8.33
N PHE A 32 -19.95 -23.77 8.70
CA PHE A 32 -19.85 -22.37 9.06
C PHE A 32 -20.34 -21.44 7.94
N ARG A 33 -19.91 -21.67 6.70
CA ARG A 33 -20.37 -20.88 5.56
C ARG A 33 -21.88 -20.97 5.35
N ARG A 34 -22.45 -22.17 5.42
CA ARG A 34 -23.91 -22.37 5.27
C ARG A 34 -24.68 -21.64 6.36
N ALA A 35 -24.22 -21.73 7.61
CA ALA A 35 -24.89 -21.09 8.73
C ALA A 35 -24.78 -19.54 8.72
N ASN A 36 -23.70 -19.00 8.16
CA ASN A 36 -23.37 -17.57 8.26
C ASN A 36 -23.41 -16.81 6.95
N LEU A 37 -23.73 -17.45 5.80
CA LEU A 37 -23.70 -16.80 4.49
C LEU A 37 -24.58 -15.54 4.46
N GLY A 38 -25.79 -15.60 4.98
CA GLY A 38 -26.70 -14.46 5.03
C GLY A 38 -26.22 -13.34 5.95
N LYS A 39 -25.60 -13.71 7.06
CA LYS A 39 -25.00 -12.74 8.02
C LYS A 39 -23.76 -12.06 7.43
N ALA A 40 -22.86 -12.84 6.84
CA ALA A 40 -21.64 -12.33 6.20
C ALA A 40 -21.95 -11.29 5.11
N CYS A 41 -22.98 -11.53 4.31
CA CYS A 41 -23.44 -10.57 3.29
C CYS A 41 -24.02 -9.28 3.89
N GLY A 42 -24.51 -9.32 5.13
CA GLY A 42 -25.07 -8.17 5.85
C GLY A 42 -24.07 -7.44 6.75
N THR A 43 -22.89 -7.99 6.95
CA THR A 43 -21.89 -7.41 7.86
C THR A 43 -21.35 -6.10 7.28
N ARG A 44 -21.59 -5.01 8.01
CA ARG A 44 -21.06 -3.68 7.70
C ARG A 44 -19.87 -3.36 8.60
N PHE A 45 -18.75 -3.98 8.34
CA PHE A 45 -17.51 -3.57 8.99
C PHE A 45 -16.98 -2.31 8.29
N ASP A 46 -16.69 -1.27 9.08
CA ASP A 46 -16.07 -0.05 8.54
C ASP A 46 -14.60 -0.29 8.20
N ALA A 47 -14.36 -0.68 6.97
CA ALA A 47 -13.03 -0.84 6.43
C ALA A 47 -12.48 0.46 5.82
N ALA A 48 -13.20 1.59 5.90
CA ALA A 48 -12.79 2.85 5.27
C ALA A 48 -11.50 3.42 5.88
N SER A 49 -11.25 3.13 7.16
CA SER A 49 -10.03 3.54 7.87
C SER A 49 -8.77 2.81 7.41
N PHE A 50 -8.89 1.73 6.64
CA PHE A 50 -7.76 0.95 6.13
C PHE A 50 -7.38 1.36 4.72
N SER A 51 -6.11 1.16 4.35
CA SER A 51 -5.63 1.38 3.00
C SER A 51 -6.39 0.51 1.99
N HIS A 52 -6.45 0.96 0.76
CA HIS A 52 -7.10 0.24 -0.34
C HIS A 52 -6.65 -1.23 -0.46
N LEU A 53 -5.38 -1.52 -0.16
CA LEU A 53 -4.83 -2.87 -0.24
C LEU A 53 -5.34 -3.79 0.86
N LEU A 54 -5.57 -3.28 2.07
CA LEU A 54 -6.02 -4.07 3.22
C LEU A 54 -7.55 -4.19 3.32
N ARG A 55 -8.30 -3.28 2.72
CA ARG A 55 -9.78 -3.30 2.79
C ARG A 55 -10.42 -4.64 2.44
N PRO A 56 -10.03 -5.32 1.34
CA PRO A 56 -10.62 -6.61 1.01
C PRO A 56 -10.33 -7.68 2.07
N LEU A 57 -9.11 -7.66 2.63
CA LEU A 57 -8.71 -8.59 3.68
C LEU A 57 -9.52 -8.34 4.96
N VAL A 58 -9.60 -7.08 5.40
CA VAL A 58 -10.36 -6.67 6.58
C VAL A 58 -11.82 -7.04 6.45
N GLN A 59 -12.43 -6.79 5.30
CA GLN A 59 -13.82 -7.16 5.02
C GLN A 59 -14.02 -8.68 5.04
N SER A 60 -13.07 -9.44 4.48
CA SER A 60 -13.14 -10.91 4.49
C SER A 60 -13.05 -11.48 5.91
N LEU A 61 -12.17 -10.92 6.74
CA LEU A 61 -12.02 -11.34 8.13
C LEU A 61 -13.25 -10.97 8.97
N ALA A 62 -13.78 -9.76 8.81
CA ALA A 62 -15.01 -9.34 9.48
C ALA A 62 -16.21 -10.20 9.04
N ALA A 63 -16.29 -10.60 7.78
CA ALA A 63 -17.32 -11.51 7.28
C ALA A 63 -17.19 -12.94 7.86
N ALA A 64 -16.00 -13.35 8.27
CA ALA A 64 -15.78 -14.63 8.97
C ALA A 64 -16.22 -14.62 10.45
N THR A 65 -16.40 -13.43 11.04
CA THR A 65 -16.78 -13.25 12.45
C THR A 65 -18.00 -12.32 12.60
N PRO A 66 -19.14 -12.64 11.93
CA PRO A 66 -20.24 -11.68 11.78
C PRO A 66 -20.95 -11.31 13.09
N ASP A 67 -20.89 -12.15 14.11
CA ASP A 67 -21.60 -11.98 15.39
C ASP A 67 -20.66 -11.60 16.55
N ASP A 68 -19.35 -11.49 16.32
CA ASP A 68 -18.35 -11.24 17.35
C ASP A 68 -17.69 -9.87 17.13
N VAL A 69 -18.32 -8.85 17.72
CA VAL A 69 -17.86 -7.45 17.60
C VAL A 69 -16.51 -7.24 18.28
N ASP A 70 -16.26 -7.93 19.38
CA ASP A 70 -15.02 -7.80 20.14
C ASP A 70 -13.86 -8.38 19.34
N LEU A 71 -14.04 -9.57 18.76
CA LEU A 71 -13.04 -10.18 17.87
C LEU A 71 -12.80 -9.35 16.61
N GLN A 72 -13.86 -8.74 16.05
CA GLN A 72 -13.70 -7.82 14.90
C GLN A 72 -12.87 -6.60 15.29
N ALA A 73 -13.06 -6.04 16.48
CA ALA A 73 -12.29 -4.91 16.98
C ALA A 73 -10.82 -5.30 17.18
N GLU A 74 -10.54 -6.44 17.81
CA GLU A 74 -9.19 -6.95 18.06
C GLU A 74 -8.44 -7.20 16.74
N VAL A 75 -9.07 -7.89 15.80
CA VAL A 75 -8.50 -8.10 14.45
C VAL A 75 -8.25 -6.76 13.75
N GLY A 76 -9.16 -5.80 13.89
CA GLY A 76 -9.01 -4.46 13.35
C GLY A 76 -7.81 -3.73 13.94
N GLU A 77 -7.54 -3.86 15.23
CA GLU A 77 -6.36 -3.26 15.87
C GLU A 77 -5.05 -3.89 15.38
N LEU A 78 -4.99 -5.22 15.37
CA LEU A 78 -3.83 -5.95 14.86
C LEU A 78 -3.49 -5.54 13.41
N LEU A 79 -4.51 -5.45 12.56
CA LEU A 79 -4.29 -5.03 11.17
C LEU A 79 -3.86 -3.56 11.04
N ARG A 80 -4.27 -2.68 11.96
CA ARG A 80 -3.78 -1.29 11.97
C ARG A 80 -2.31 -1.20 12.37
N GLU A 81 -1.87 -2.02 13.32
CA GLU A 81 -0.46 -2.09 13.68
C GLU A 81 0.39 -2.59 12.53
N GLU A 82 -0.02 -3.68 11.88
CA GLU A 82 0.64 -4.23 10.70
C GLU A 82 0.67 -3.21 9.54
N GLU A 83 -0.42 -2.47 9.32
CA GLU A 83 -0.47 -1.42 8.31
C GLU A 83 0.50 -0.28 8.62
N LYS A 84 0.59 0.12 9.89
CA LYS A 84 1.51 1.16 10.33
C LYS A 84 2.97 0.74 10.08
N ASP A 85 3.30 -0.51 10.41
CA ASP A 85 4.64 -1.06 10.19
C ASP A 85 4.94 -1.19 8.69
N ALA A 86 3.99 -1.67 7.91
CA ALA A 86 4.11 -1.75 6.45
C ALA A 86 4.26 -0.37 5.80
N ARG A 87 3.54 0.64 6.29
CA ARG A 87 3.70 2.03 5.83
C ARG A 87 5.08 2.57 6.20
N SER A 88 5.55 2.29 7.41
CA SER A 88 6.89 2.71 7.85
C SER A 88 7.99 2.07 7.00
N ALA A 89 7.85 0.80 6.64
CA ALA A 89 8.78 0.12 5.75
C ALA A 89 8.75 0.70 4.32
N LYS A 90 7.56 1.02 3.80
CA LYS A 90 7.39 1.64 2.46
C LYS A 90 7.83 3.10 2.41
N TRP A 91 7.95 3.77 3.54
CA TRP A 91 8.34 5.18 3.62
C TRP A 91 9.67 5.50 2.95
N LEU A 92 10.59 4.52 2.91
CA LEU A 92 11.89 4.61 2.24
C LEU A 92 11.90 3.99 0.85
N ASP A 93 10.77 3.48 0.38
CA ASP A 93 10.67 2.89 -0.94
C ASP A 93 10.77 3.96 -2.03
N PHE A 94 11.48 3.61 -3.10
CA PHE A 94 11.73 4.52 -4.22
C PHE A 94 10.43 4.98 -4.89
N ASP A 95 9.48 4.06 -5.08
CA ASP A 95 8.21 4.38 -5.73
C ASP A 95 7.39 5.38 -4.89
N THR A 96 7.38 5.23 -3.57
CA THR A 96 6.72 6.14 -2.63
C THR A 96 7.30 7.55 -2.70
N VAL A 97 8.61 7.65 -2.67
CA VAL A 97 9.32 8.94 -2.72
C VAL A 97 9.15 9.62 -4.09
N MET A 98 9.13 8.83 -5.15
CA MET A 98 8.90 9.33 -6.50
C MET A 98 7.48 9.91 -6.67
N ILE A 99 6.47 9.22 -6.15
CA ILE A 99 5.09 9.73 -6.16
C ILE A 99 4.99 11.03 -5.38
N GLU A 100 5.63 11.12 -4.23
CA GLU A 100 5.66 12.35 -3.42
C GLU A 100 6.35 13.49 -4.17
N ALA A 101 7.47 13.24 -4.85
CA ALA A 101 8.14 14.25 -5.67
C ALA A 101 7.24 14.81 -6.79
N ILE A 102 6.43 13.94 -7.42
CA ILE A 102 5.45 14.37 -8.42
C ILE A 102 4.34 15.21 -7.78
N LEU A 103 3.83 14.83 -6.60
CA LEU A 103 2.83 15.61 -5.87
C LEU A 103 3.35 17.00 -5.50
N VAL A 104 4.60 17.09 -5.05
CA VAL A 104 5.26 18.37 -4.77
C VAL A 104 5.30 19.23 -6.03
N ALA A 105 5.71 18.66 -7.16
CA ALA A 105 5.73 19.40 -8.43
C ALA A 105 4.33 19.84 -8.90
N CYS A 106 3.30 18.99 -8.73
CA CYS A 106 1.91 19.32 -9.02
C CYS A 106 1.39 20.46 -8.12
N LYS A 107 1.80 20.50 -6.85
CA LYS A 107 1.38 21.53 -5.88
C LYS A 107 2.09 22.85 -6.13
N GLU A 108 3.38 22.82 -6.38
CA GLU A 108 4.18 24.05 -6.58
C GLU A 108 3.86 24.77 -7.87
N LYS A 109 3.35 24.06 -8.90
CA LYS A 109 2.93 24.60 -10.22
C LYS A 109 3.90 25.65 -10.80
N LYS A 110 5.20 25.42 -10.68
CA LYS A 110 6.25 26.31 -11.22
C LYS A 110 6.21 26.45 -12.77
N GLY A 111 5.33 25.69 -13.42
CA GLY A 111 5.14 25.69 -14.85
C GLY A 111 4.25 24.54 -15.32
N PRO A 112 4.00 24.42 -16.63
CA PRO A 112 3.20 23.34 -17.19
C PRO A 112 3.97 22.00 -17.24
N PHE A 113 5.28 22.03 -17.02
CA PHE A 113 6.15 20.86 -17.11
C PHE A 113 7.07 20.73 -15.90
N ALA A 114 7.38 19.49 -15.51
CA ALA A 114 8.46 19.16 -14.59
C ALA A 114 9.51 18.32 -15.32
N TYR A 115 10.79 18.67 -15.19
CA TYR A 115 11.87 17.87 -15.77
C TYR A 115 12.17 16.66 -14.87
N VAL A 116 12.38 15.51 -15.49
CA VAL A 116 12.69 14.25 -14.78
C VAL A 116 13.90 14.42 -13.86
N GLY A 117 14.92 15.18 -14.31
CA GLY A 117 16.09 15.49 -13.47
C GLY A 117 15.75 16.30 -12.22
N ASP A 118 14.80 17.23 -12.31
CA ASP A 118 14.39 18.03 -11.15
C ASP A 118 13.49 17.23 -10.21
N LEU A 119 12.62 16.38 -10.76
CA LEU A 119 11.84 15.43 -9.95
C LEU A 119 12.76 14.46 -9.20
N ALA A 120 13.82 13.97 -9.83
CA ALA A 120 14.81 13.11 -9.17
C ALA A 120 15.53 13.83 -8.02
N LYS A 121 15.86 15.11 -8.18
CA LYS A 121 16.45 15.94 -7.09
C LYS A 121 15.46 16.11 -5.94
N ILE A 122 14.18 16.41 -6.22
CA ILE A 122 13.16 16.53 -5.18
C ILE A 122 13.03 15.20 -4.43
N ALA A 123 13.01 14.08 -5.14
CA ALA A 123 12.95 12.74 -4.54
C ALA A 123 14.19 12.46 -3.67
N GLN A 124 15.37 12.83 -4.12
CA GLN A 124 16.62 12.71 -3.36
C GLN A 124 16.59 13.55 -2.08
N GLU A 125 16.07 14.78 -2.13
CA GLU A 125 15.89 15.62 -0.95
C GLU A 125 14.89 15.01 0.05
N ILE A 126 13.81 14.39 -0.45
CA ILE A 126 12.85 13.67 0.38
C ILE A 126 13.55 12.48 1.07
N TRP A 127 14.32 11.67 0.35
CA TRP A 127 15.08 10.58 0.95
C TRP A 127 16.07 11.06 2.01
N LYS A 128 16.81 12.11 1.70
CA LYS A 128 17.78 12.70 2.65
C LYS A 128 17.11 13.16 3.94
N ARG A 129 15.94 13.80 3.84
CA ARG A 129 15.14 14.19 5.01
C ARG A 129 14.65 12.98 5.83
N ARG A 130 14.49 11.83 5.18
CA ARG A 130 14.10 10.55 5.80
C ARG A 130 15.30 9.72 6.29
N GLY A 131 16.51 10.27 6.23
CA GLY A 131 17.73 9.62 6.71
C GLY A 131 18.36 8.64 5.74
N LYS A 132 17.91 8.60 4.47
CA LYS A 132 18.53 7.78 3.42
C LYS A 132 19.36 8.68 2.51
N ASP A 133 20.67 8.57 2.60
CA ASP A 133 21.61 9.28 1.72
C ASP A 133 21.93 8.36 0.53
N ALA A 134 21.21 8.55 -0.56
CA ALA A 134 21.39 7.77 -1.80
C ALA A 134 21.10 8.68 -3.00
N ASP A 135 21.90 8.53 -4.03
CA ASP A 135 21.70 9.24 -5.29
C ASP A 135 20.59 8.57 -6.12
N ILE A 136 19.79 9.39 -6.76
CA ILE A 136 18.75 8.95 -7.67
C ILE A 136 19.18 9.25 -9.10
N ASP A 137 19.40 8.20 -9.90
CA ASP A 137 19.67 8.36 -11.32
C ASP A 137 18.39 8.83 -12.06
N PRO A 138 18.45 10.01 -12.76
CA PRO A 138 17.31 10.49 -13.53
C PRO A 138 16.84 9.52 -14.62
N GLY A 139 17.74 8.68 -15.15
CA GLY A 139 17.39 7.67 -16.14
C GLY A 139 16.54 6.55 -15.55
N GLU A 140 16.89 6.09 -14.36
CA GLU A 140 16.10 5.10 -13.61
C GLU A 140 14.75 5.70 -13.19
N PHE A 141 14.76 6.93 -12.68
CA PHE A 141 13.54 7.66 -12.35
C PHE A 141 12.59 7.75 -13.55
N GLY A 142 13.09 8.08 -14.73
CA GLY A 142 12.29 8.15 -15.94
C GLY A 142 11.70 6.80 -16.40
N LYS A 143 12.44 5.70 -16.23
CA LYS A 143 11.93 4.33 -16.48
C LYS A 143 10.78 3.99 -15.54
N LYS A 144 10.94 4.28 -14.26
CA LYS A 144 9.92 4.05 -13.23
C LYS A 144 8.68 4.90 -13.45
N LEU A 145 8.81 6.18 -13.85
CA LEU A 145 7.68 7.03 -14.24
C LEU A 145 6.80 6.36 -15.29
N LYS A 146 7.42 5.81 -16.32
CA LYS A 146 6.70 5.07 -17.37
C LYS A 146 6.02 3.81 -16.86
N ALA A 147 6.68 3.07 -15.98
CA ALA A 147 6.12 1.86 -15.35
C ALA A 147 4.89 2.19 -14.48
N LEU A 148 4.85 3.37 -13.84
CA LEU A 148 3.69 3.86 -13.09
C LEU A 148 2.58 4.46 -13.97
N GLY A 149 2.77 4.42 -15.29
CA GLY A 149 1.77 4.87 -16.25
C GLY A 149 1.80 6.37 -16.55
N PHE A 150 2.89 7.07 -16.22
CA PHE A 150 3.07 8.47 -16.63
C PHE A 150 3.65 8.56 -18.04
N THR A 151 3.05 9.39 -18.88
CA THR A 151 3.57 9.69 -20.21
C THR A 151 4.54 10.85 -20.13
N THR A 152 5.75 10.65 -20.61
CA THR A 152 6.78 11.69 -20.69
C THR A 152 6.96 12.15 -22.12
N GLU A 153 7.25 13.43 -22.30
CA GLU A 153 7.59 13.96 -23.62
C GLU A 153 9.03 13.59 -24.05
N PRO A 154 9.30 13.64 -25.35
CA PRO A 154 10.65 13.45 -25.88
C PRO A 154 11.66 14.40 -25.22
N ARG A 155 12.90 13.94 -25.14
CA ARG A 155 14.00 14.71 -24.56
C ARG A 155 14.26 16.00 -25.37
N ASP A 156 14.26 17.13 -24.70
CA ASP A 156 14.77 18.41 -25.22
C ASP A 156 16.17 18.73 -24.70
N ALA A 157 16.66 19.95 -24.95
CA ALA A 157 17.99 20.39 -24.48
C ALA A 157 18.17 20.34 -22.96
N LYS A 158 17.08 20.41 -22.16
CA LYS A 158 17.10 20.37 -20.71
C LYS A 158 16.81 18.97 -20.13
N GLY A 159 16.31 18.05 -20.95
CA GLY A 159 16.03 16.67 -20.53
C GLY A 159 14.65 16.18 -20.91
N ILE A 160 14.25 15.07 -20.31
CA ILE A 160 12.91 14.50 -20.44
C ILE A 160 11.98 15.27 -19.51
N LYS A 161 10.78 15.61 -19.97
CA LYS A 161 9.80 16.35 -19.19
C LYS A 161 8.48 15.59 -19.05
N LEU A 162 7.85 15.83 -17.91
CA LEU A 162 6.51 15.37 -17.57
C LEU A 162 5.58 16.58 -17.66
N GLU A 163 4.55 16.52 -18.49
CA GLU A 163 3.52 17.55 -18.53
C GLU A 163 2.62 17.42 -17.28
N LEU A 164 2.49 18.48 -16.49
CA LEU A 164 1.70 18.51 -15.26
C LEU A 164 0.22 18.83 -15.56
N THR A 165 -0.39 17.99 -16.38
CA THR A 165 -1.83 18.09 -16.68
C THR A 165 -2.68 17.71 -15.48
N GLN A 166 -3.96 18.07 -15.50
CA GLN A 166 -4.93 17.66 -14.48
C GLN A 166 -5.00 16.13 -14.35
N SER A 167 -4.88 15.39 -15.45
CA SER A 167 -4.89 13.92 -15.45
C SER A 167 -3.66 13.35 -14.76
N VAL A 168 -2.48 13.92 -14.98
CA VAL A 168 -1.22 13.53 -14.31
C VAL A 168 -1.32 13.79 -12.81
N CYS A 169 -1.80 14.96 -12.39
CA CYS A 169 -1.98 15.27 -10.98
C CYS A 169 -3.01 14.34 -10.32
N SER A 170 -4.15 14.08 -10.98
CA SER A 170 -5.16 13.12 -10.48
C SER A 170 -4.59 11.70 -10.35
N ARG A 171 -3.77 11.27 -11.32
CA ARG A 171 -3.08 9.98 -11.27
C ARG A 171 -2.08 9.93 -10.12
N ALA A 172 -1.31 10.99 -9.89
CA ALA A 172 -0.37 11.07 -8.78
C ALA A 172 -1.09 10.98 -7.43
N HIS A 173 -2.23 11.67 -7.25
CA HIS A 173 -3.05 11.55 -6.04
C HIS A 173 -3.64 10.15 -5.85
N GLN A 174 -4.07 9.49 -6.93
CA GLN A 174 -4.53 8.10 -6.86
C GLN A 174 -3.42 7.17 -6.39
N LEU A 175 -2.25 7.25 -7.01
CA LEU A 175 -1.08 6.45 -6.62
C LEU A 175 -0.66 6.75 -5.17
N ALA A 176 -0.71 8.00 -4.73
CA ALA A 176 -0.42 8.37 -3.36
C ALA A 176 -1.32 7.64 -2.36
N ARG A 177 -2.62 7.55 -2.65
CA ARG A 177 -3.56 6.75 -1.83
C ARG A 177 -3.25 5.26 -1.88
N ASP A 178 -2.95 4.73 -3.08
CA ASP A 178 -2.65 3.32 -3.27
C ASP A 178 -1.35 2.90 -2.56
N PHE A 179 -0.34 3.76 -2.55
CA PHE A 179 0.95 3.52 -1.91
C PHE A 179 0.99 4.00 -0.44
N GLY A 180 -0.08 4.65 0.04
CA GLY A 180 -0.14 5.17 1.41
C GLY A 180 0.80 6.35 1.66
N VAL A 181 1.13 7.11 0.62
CA VAL A 181 1.87 8.37 0.75
C VAL A 181 0.96 9.38 1.47
N PRO A 182 1.37 9.95 2.60
CA PRO A 182 0.57 10.98 3.24
C PRO A 182 0.43 12.15 2.25
N GLU A 183 -0.80 12.47 1.87
CA GLU A 183 -1.06 13.73 1.21
C GLU A 183 -0.60 14.80 2.20
N ALA A 184 0.39 15.61 1.80
CA ALA A 184 0.81 16.73 2.62
C ALA A 184 -0.44 17.53 2.94
N GLU A 185 -0.90 17.40 4.19
CA GLU A 185 -2.03 18.18 4.68
C GLU A 185 -1.84 19.62 4.25
N ASN A 186 -2.88 20.19 3.70
CA ASN A 186 -2.90 21.60 3.34
C ASN A 186 -2.55 22.39 4.59
N GLY A 187 -1.24 22.61 4.79
CA GLY A 187 -0.78 23.53 5.80
C GLY A 187 -1.35 24.88 5.42
N GLU A 188 -2.46 25.23 6.03
CA GLU A 188 -2.87 26.61 6.18
C GLU A 188 -1.68 27.35 6.79
N ARG A 189 -1.11 28.25 6.02
CA ARG A 189 -0.33 29.38 6.50
C ARG A 189 -1.05 30.66 6.11
#